data_1ae89e45a53806eff75e7af315597626
#
_entry.id   1ae89e45a53806eff75e7af315597626
#
_cell.length_a   1.000
_cell.length_b   1.000
_cell.length_c   1.000
_cell.angle_alpha   90.00
_cell.angle_beta   90.00
_cell.angle_gamma   90.00
#
_symmetry.space_group_name_H-M   'P 1'
#
loop_
_entity.id
_entity.type
_entity.pdbx_description
1 polymer ?
#
loop_
_entity_poly.entity_id
_entity_poly.type
_entity_poly.pdbx_seq_one_letter_code
_entity_poly.pdbx_strand_id
1 'polypeptide(L)' 'PVTGNQNVRILQLHRAGKSDVAIAKELNCGLGEVRLVLGLYKGDNNSEN' A
#
# COMPACT_ATOMS: atom_id res chain seq x y z
N PRO A 1 15.49 11.05 -6.11
CA PRO A 1 15.59 9.89 -5.41
C PRO A 1 14.43 9.02 -5.34
N VAL A 2 14.80 7.85 -5.17
CA VAL A 2 13.89 6.82 -5.23
C VAL A 2 13.00 6.72 -4.07
N THR A 3 13.36 7.39 -3.03
CA THR A 3 12.58 7.32 -1.86
C THR A 3 11.18 7.78 -2.07
N GLY A 4 10.91 8.41 -3.18
CA GLY A 4 9.58 8.87 -3.42
C GLY A 4 8.63 7.81 -3.94
N ASN A 5 9.08 6.59 -4.03
CA ASN A 5 8.22 5.56 -4.55
C ASN A 5 7.02 5.37 -3.67
N GLN A 6 5.85 5.63 -4.22
CA GLN A 6 4.62 5.57 -3.47
C GLN A 6 4.27 4.16 -3.01
N ASN A 7 4.58 3.18 -3.82
CA ASN A 7 4.27 1.80 -3.44
C ASN A 7 5.01 1.38 -2.19
N VAL A 8 6.27 1.78 -2.09
CA VAL A 8 7.04 1.46 -0.91
C VAL A 8 6.47 2.15 0.31
N ARG A 9 6.04 3.41 0.15
CA ARG A 9 5.48 4.14 1.27
C ARG A 9 4.19 3.51 1.74
N ILE A 10 3.36 3.06 0.81
CA ILE A 10 2.12 2.40 1.16
C ILE A 10 2.41 1.16 1.99
N LEU A 11 3.39 0.38 1.57
CA LEU A 11 3.73 -0.82 2.32
C LEU A 11 4.27 -0.49 3.70
N GLN A 12 5.09 0.52 3.80
CA GLN A 12 5.64 0.89 5.08
C GLN A 12 4.56 1.31 6.05
N LEU A 13 3.61 2.10 5.58
CA LEU A 13 2.53 2.55 6.44
C LEU A 13 1.61 1.39 6.82
N HIS A 14 1.40 0.49 5.89
CA HIS A 14 0.59 -0.68 6.17
C HIS A 14 1.23 -1.52 7.27
N ARG A 15 2.54 -1.72 7.20
CA ARG A 15 3.25 -2.48 8.21
C ARG A 15 3.23 -1.79 9.56
N ALA A 16 3.13 -0.48 9.54
CA ALA A 16 3.05 0.26 10.77
C ALA A 16 1.66 0.20 11.40
N GLY A 17 0.73 -0.47 10.74
CA GLY A 17 -0.60 -0.67 11.30
C GLY A 17 -1.62 0.35 10.86
N LYS A 18 -1.31 1.18 9.87
CA LYS A 18 -2.28 2.18 9.44
C LYS A 18 -3.31 1.57 8.52
N SER A 19 -4.52 2.09 8.61
CA SER A 19 -5.59 1.59 7.76
C SER A 19 -5.44 2.11 6.35
N ASP A 20 -6.12 1.46 5.41
CA ASP A 20 -6.07 1.88 4.02
C ASP A 20 -6.49 3.32 3.85
N VAL A 21 -7.53 3.71 4.55
CA VAL A 21 -8.03 5.07 4.46
C VAL A 21 -6.99 6.06 5.00
N ALA A 22 -6.38 5.72 6.12
CA ALA A 22 -5.37 6.58 6.70
C ALA A 22 -4.18 6.73 5.78
N ILE A 23 -3.77 5.64 5.14
CA ILE A 23 -2.66 5.67 4.22
C ILE A 23 -2.99 6.57 3.03
N ALA A 24 -4.18 6.43 2.49
CA ALA A 24 -4.58 7.24 1.34
C ALA A 24 -4.55 8.71 1.68
N LYS A 25 -5.03 9.05 2.87
CA LYS A 25 -5.02 10.45 3.28
C LYS A 25 -3.61 10.96 3.50
N GLU A 26 -2.80 10.17 4.15
CA GLU A 26 -1.45 10.59 4.46
C GLU A 26 -0.63 10.82 3.19
N LEU A 27 -0.79 9.97 2.21
CA LEU A 27 -0.04 10.07 0.98
C LEU A 27 -0.76 10.87 -0.10
N ASN A 28 -1.96 11.34 0.22
CA ASN A 28 -2.75 12.13 -0.70
C ASN A 28 -2.97 11.39 -2.00
N CYS A 29 -3.40 10.15 -1.90
CA CYS A 29 -3.69 9.36 -3.08
C CYS A 29 -5.03 8.69 -2.90
N GLY A 30 -5.50 8.02 -3.93
CA GLY A 30 -6.80 7.40 -3.88
C GLY A 30 -6.80 6.12 -3.07
N LEU A 31 -7.94 5.85 -2.43
CA LEU A 31 -8.07 4.62 -1.67
C LEU A 31 -7.92 3.40 -2.57
N GLY A 32 -8.44 3.50 -3.77
CA GLY A 32 -8.31 2.40 -4.71
C GLY A 32 -6.87 2.08 -5.04
N GLU A 33 -6.05 3.11 -5.12
CA GLU A 33 -4.65 2.91 -5.41
C GLU A 33 -3.97 2.19 -4.25
N VAL A 34 -4.29 2.56 -3.02
CA VAL A 34 -3.73 1.90 -1.85
C VAL A 34 -4.11 0.42 -1.86
N ARG A 35 -5.39 0.16 -2.13
CA ARG A 35 -5.85 -1.21 -2.13
C ARG A 35 -5.23 -2.02 -3.26
N LEU A 36 -5.05 -1.39 -4.39
CA LEU A 36 -4.44 -2.09 -5.51
C LEU A 36 -3.01 -2.50 -5.17
N VAL A 37 -2.25 -1.58 -4.62
CA VAL A 37 -0.87 -1.87 -4.26
C VAL A 37 -0.80 -2.97 -3.22
N LEU A 38 -1.61 -2.85 -2.17
CA LEU A 38 -1.59 -3.87 -1.13
C LEU A 38 -2.07 -5.21 -1.66
N GLY A 39 -3.02 -5.17 -2.57
CA GLY A 39 -3.52 -6.39 -3.16
C GLY A 39 -2.50 -7.12 -4.00
N LEU A 40 -1.65 -6.37 -4.68
CA LEU A 40 -0.61 -6.99 -5.48
C LEU A 40 0.34 -7.80 -4.62
N TYR A 41 0.69 -7.26 -3.45
CA TYR A 41 1.60 -7.98 -2.60
C TYR A 41 0.93 -9.14 -1.90
N LYS A 42 -0.30 -8.95 -1.48
CA LYS A 42 -1.01 -10.05 -0.86
C LYS A 42 -1.40 -11.10 -1.86
N GLY A 43 -1.66 -10.65 -3.08
CA GLY A 43 -2.05 -11.57 -4.12
C GLY A 43 -0.99 -12.60 -4.40
N ASP A 44 0.25 -12.19 -4.33
CA ASP A 44 1.33 -13.11 -4.55
C ASP A 44 1.30 -14.23 -3.55
N ASN A 45 1.01 -13.92 -2.31
CA ASN A 45 0.94 -14.93 -1.31
C ASN A 45 -0.24 -15.84 -1.53
N ASN A 46 -1.34 -15.28 -1.93
CA ASN A 46 -2.52 -16.07 -2.14
C ASN A 46 -2.41 -16.95 -3.34
N SER A 47 -1.74 -16.49 -4.33
CA SER A 47 -1.70 -17.24 -5.55
C SER A 47 -0.98 -18.53 -5.40
N GLU A 48 -0.26 -18.69 -4.35
CA GLU A 48 0.38 -19.92 -4.13
C GLU A 48 -0.53 -20.97 -3.73
N ASN A 49 -1.65 -20.63 -3.26
CA ASN A 49 -2.59 -21.61 -2.87
C ASN A 49 -3.27 -22.19 -4.04
#